data_e73800757b793669c16d021a62fcf4ad
#
_entry.id   e73800757b793669c16d021a62fcf4ad
#
_cell.length_a   1.000
_cell.length_b   1.000
_cell.length_c   1.000
_cell.angle_alpha   90.00
_cell.angle_beta   90.00
_cell.angle_gamma   90.00
#
_symmetry.space_group_name_H-M   'P 1'
#
loop_
_entity.id
_entity.type
_entity.pdbx_description
1 polymer ?
#
loop_
_entity_poly.entity_id
_entity_poly.type
_entity_poly.pdbx_seq_one_letter_code
_entity_poly.pdbx_strand_id
1 'polypeptide(L)'
;GHLHLVAAPGSGKTTLGIEFIRRFGQPTLILAPTVTIRQQWVDRIIQAFLSDESQAEQLISQDLKHPKLITVATYQALHSAMNQVVGQSQAEDTDDQAEIETFDFKGFDIFTTFKAISLGTLCLDECHHLRNEWWKSLEAFRQAFPDLKMISLTATPPYEGDPALWDRY
;
A
#
# COMPACT_ATOMS: atom_id res chain seq x y z
N GLY A 1 12.92 3.20 10.17
CA GLY A 1 12.27 2.63 11.32
C GLY A 1 10.89 2.08 11.04
N HIS A 2 10.46 1.19 11.89
CA HIS A 2 9.16 0.56 11.85
C HIS A 2 8.21 1.23 12.83
N LEU A 3 6.98 1.46 12.41
CA LEU A 3 5.92 1.97 13.27
C LEU A 3 4.70 1.06 13.11
N HIS A 4 4.20 0.53 14.23
CA HIS A 4 3.00 -0.30 14.25
C HIS A 4 1.87 0.48 14.91
N LEU A 5 0.77 0.62 14.20
CA LEU A 5 -0.40 1.32 14.70
C LEU A 5 -1.56 0.34 14.79
N VAL A 6 -2.15 0.27 15.98
CA VAL A 6 -3.34 -0.53 16.25
C VAL A 6 -4.46 0.43 16.63
N ALA A 7 -5.59 0.31 15.93
CA ALA A 7 -6.75 1.15 16.20
C ALA A 7 -8.02 0.32 16.08
N ALA A 8 -9.11 0.84 16.63
CA ALA A 8 -10.41 0.19 16.48
C ALA A 8 -10.75 -0.02 15.01
N PRO A 9 -11.47 -1.09 14.66
CA PRO A 9 -11.90 -1.32 13.28
C PRO A 9 -12.64 -0.11 12.73
N GLY A 10 -12.37 0.22 11.47
CA GLY A 10 -13.00 1.33 10.78
C GLY A 10 -12.06 2.48 10.50
N SER A 11 -12.57 3.71 10.58
CA SER A 11 -11.89 4.90 10.07
C SER A 11 -10.69 5.38 10.88
N GLY A 12 -10.58 5.02 12.16
CA GLY A 12 -9.50 5.52 13.03
C GLY A 12 -8.11 5.14 12.57
N LYS A 13 -7.94 3.90 12.13
CA LYS A 13 -6.68 3.36 11.62
C LYS A 13 -6.20 4.14 10.40
N THR A 14 -7.07 4.34 9.42
CA THR A 14 -6.75 5.07 8.19
C THR A 14 -6.41 6.52 8.50
N THR A 15 -7.16 7.16 9.38
CA THR A 15 -6.91 8.54 9.79
C THR A 15 -5.53 8.71 10.42
N LEU A 16 -5.13 7.78 11.30
CA LEU A 16 -3.80 7.78 11.90
C LEU A 16 -2.71 7.61 10.84
N GLY A 17 -2.90 6.67 9.92
CA GLY A 17 -1.95 6.45 8.84
C GLY A 17 -1.75 7.70 7.99
N ILE A 18 -2.83 8.36 7.62
CA ILE A 18 -2.79 9.60 6.84
C ILE A 18 -2.01 10.69 7.59
N GLU A 19 -2.24 10.83 8.90
CA GLU A 19 -1.54 11.84 9.69
C GLU A 19 -0.03 11.59 9.75
N PHE A 20 0.40 10.33 9.87
CA PHE A 20 1.82 10.00 9.84
C PHE A 20 2.44 10.25 8.47
N ILE A 21 1.74 9.89 7.40
CA ILE A 21 2.19 10.16 6.03
C ILE A 21 2.41 11.66 5.82
N ARG A 22 1.46 12.47 6.30
CA ARG A 22 1.54 13.92 6.23
C ARG A 22 2.75 14.46 6.97
N ARG A 23 3.01 13.96 8.18
CA ARG A 23 4.14 14.41 9.00
C ARG A 23 5.49 14.06 8.38
N PHE A 24 5.59 12.88 7.77
CA PHE A 24 6.84 12.49 7.12
C PHE A 24 7.12 13.30 5.85
N GLY A 25 6.09 13.73 5.13
CA GLY A 25 6.23 14.61 3.97
C GLY A 25 7.03 14.03 2.81
N GLN A 26 7.11 12.70 2.71
CA GLN A 26 7.89 12.01 1.69
C GLN A 26 6.97 11.29 0.71
N PRO A 27 7.44 11.02 -0.53
CA PRO A 27 6.70 10.14 -1.41
C PRO A 27 6.38 8.82 -0.73
N THR A 28 5.14 8.40 -0.82
CA THR A 28 4.60 7.29 -0.04
C THR A 28 3.90 6.30 -0.94
N LEU A 29 4.14 5.01 -0.68
CA LEU A 29 3.37 3.92 -1.25
C LEU A 29 2.51 3.30 -0.15
N ILE A 30 1.20 3.26 -0.37
CA ILE A 30 0.24 2.61 0.52
C ILE A 30 -0.21 1.31 -0.14
N LEU A 31 -0.12 0.20 0.60
CA LEU A 31 -0.55 -1.11 0.11
C LEU A 31 -1.77 -1.58 0.88
N ALA A 32 -2.81 -1.91 0.15
CA ALA A 32 -4.11 -2.32 0.67
C ALA A 32 -4.43 -3.76 0.25
N PRO A 33 -5.22 -4.51 1.05
CA PRO A 33 -5.52 -5.91 0.74
C PRO A 33 -6.48 -6.09 -0.43
N THR A 34 -7.36 -5.13 -0.69
CA THR A 34 -8.37 -5.23 -1.77
C THR A 34 -8.51 -3.92 -2.53
N VAL A 35 -9.09 -3.99 -3.71
CA VAL A 35 -9.40 -2.80 -4.52
C VAL A 35 -10.37 -1.88 -3.78
N THR A 36 -11.35 -2.45 -3.08
CA THR A 36 -12.31 -1.67 -2.30
C THR A 36 -11.62 -0.87 -1.20
N ILE A 37 -10.69 -1.50 -0.47
CA ILE A 37 -9.95 -0.81 0.59
C ILE A 37 -9.00 0.23 0.00
N ARG A 38 -8.39 -0.05 -1.14
CA ARG A 38 -7.59 0.94 -1.87
C ARG A 38 -8.42 2.20 -2.17
N GLN A 39 -9.65 2.04 -2.64
CA GLN A 39 -10.53 3.16 -2.94
C GLN A 39 -10.90 3.93 -1.67
N GLN A 40 -11.12 3.24 -0.55
CA GLN A 40 -11.37 3.89 0.73
C GLN A 40 -10.20 4.78 1.16
N TRP A 41 -8.96 4.33 0.95
CA TRP A 41 -7.77 5.14 1.21
C TRP A 41 -7.77 6.42 0.38
N VAL A 42 -8.03 6.29 -0.92
CA VAL A 42 -8.07 7.44 -1.82
C VAL A 42 -9.12 8.45 -1.37
N ASP A 43 -10.33 7.98 -1.09
CA ASP A 43 -11.44 8.84 -0.65
C ASP A 43 -11.10 9.58 0.64
N ARG A 44 -10.48 8.89 1.59
CA ARG A 44 -10.09 9.50 2.87
C ARG A 44 -8.97 10.51 2.73
N ILE A 45 -8.00 10.25 1.87
CA ILE A 45 -6.92 11.19 1.61
C ILE A 45 -7.49 12.46 1.00
N ILE A 46 -8.41 12.34 0.04
CA ILE A 46 -9.06 13.49 -0.58
C ILE A 46 -9.79 14.31 0.48
N GLN A 47 -10.56 13.67 1.36
CA GLN A 47 -11.28 14.36 2.43
C GLN A 47 -10.36 15.06 3.42
N ALA A 48 -9.20 14.46 3.73
CA ALA A 48 -8.31 14.96 4.78
C ALA A 48 -7.39 16.08 4.32
N PHE A 49 -6.95 16.06 3.06
CA PHE A 49 -5.89 16.97 2.61
C PHE A 49 -6.29 17.92 1.50
N LEU A 50 -7.37 17.63 0.79
CA LEU A 50 -7.63 18.33 -0.46
C LEU A 50 -8.93 19.13 -0.31
N SER A 51 -8.81 20.44 -0.53
CA SER A 51 -9.97 21.31 -0.60
C SER A 51 -10.64 21.24 -1.98
N ASP A 52 -9.97 20.59 -2.95
CA ASP A 52 -10.40 20.55 -4.34
C ASP A 52 -9.97 19.22 -4.96
N GLU A 53 -10.90 18.54 -5.64
CA GLU A 53 -10.63 17.25 -6.30
C GLU A 53 -9.57 17.36 -7.41
N SER A 54 -9.39 18.54 -7.99
CA SER A 54 -8.36 18.74 -9.02
C SER A 54 -6.95 18.49 -8.48
N GLN A 55 -6.72 18.72 -7.17
CA GLN A 55 -5.45 18.44 -6.54
C GLN A 55 -5.20 16.94 -6.39
N ALA A 56 -6.27 16.14 -6.28
CA ALA A 56 -6.16 14.69 -6.13
C ALA A 56 -5.45 14.06 -7.33
N GLU A 57 -5.78 14.49 -8.53
CA GLU A 57 -5.17 13.95 -9.75
C GLU A 57 -3.66 14.22 -9.82
N GLN A 58 -3.20 15.30 -9.21
CA GLN A 58 -1.77 15.66 -9.21
C GLN A 58 -1.00 14.95 -8.11
N LEU A 59 -1.64 14.64 -6.98
CA LEU A 59 -0.96 14.15 -5.79
C LEU A 59 -1.14 12.65 -5.56
N ILE A 60 -2.23 12.06 -6.04
CA ILE A 60 -2.59 10.66 -5.77
C ILE A 60 -2.57 9.86 -7.06
N SER A 61 -1.91 8.70 -7.01
CA SER A 61 -1.93 7.72 -8.09
C SER A 61 -2.42 6.38 -7.55
N GLN A 62 -3.15 5.64 -8.37
CA GLN A 62 -3.50 4.24 -8.12
C GLN A 62 -2.79 3.31 -9.11
N ASP A 63 -1.83 3.85 -9.85
CA ASP A 63 -1.09 3.11 -10.88
C ASP A 63 0.39 3.05 -10.51
N LEU A 64 0.90 1.84 -10.22
CA LEU A 64 2.30 1.62 -9.88
C LEU A 64 3.26 2.04 -11.00
N LYS A 65 2.80 2.08 -12.23
CA LYS A 65 3.63 2.49 -13.37
C LYS A 65 3.83 4.00 -13.42
N HIS A 66 2.93 4.76 -12.77
CA HIS A 66 2.96 6.22 -12.77
C HIS A 66 2.77 6.74 -11.34
N PRO A 67 3.73 6.51 -10.45
CA PRO A 67 3.60 6.93 -9.05
C PRO A 67 3.60 8.45 -8.92
N LYS A 68 2.95 8.92 -7.88
CA LYS A 68 2.88 10.33 -7.50
C LYS A 68 3.31 10.46 -6.03
N LEU A 69 3.07 11.62 -5.45
CA LEU A 69 3.42 11.85 -4.05
C LEU A 69 2.82 10.78 -3.13
N ILE A 70 1.57 10.42 -3.38
CA ILE A 70 0.91 9.32 -2.68
C ILE A 70 0.42 8.32 -3.74
N THR A 71 0.94 7.11 -3.67
CA THR A 71 0.52 6.02 -4.56
C THR A 71 -0.17 4.96 -3.71
N VAL A 72 -1.37 4.55 -4.11
CA VAL A 72 -2.15 3.54 -3.39
C VAL A 72 -2.37 2.36 -4.33
N ALA A 73 -1.91 1.18 -3.92
CA ALA A 73 -2.02 -0.03 -4.71
C ALA A 73 -2.43 -1.22 -3.83
N THR A 74 -2.79 -2.33 -4.45
CA THR A 74 -3.01 -3.57 -3.71
C THR A 74 -1.71 -4.36 -3.58
N TYR A 75 -1.65 -5.26 -2.60
CA TYR A 75 -0.52 -6.19 -2.48
C TYR A 75 -0.39 -7.07 -3.72
N GLN A 76 -1.52 -7.47 -4.30
CA GLN A 76 -1.51 -8.27 -5.52
C GLN A 76 -0.90 -7.49 -6.69
N ALA A 77 -1.22 -6.20 -6.82
CA ALA A 77 -0.62 -5.37 -7.86
C ALA A 77 0.90 -5.25 -7.68
N LEU A 78 1.38 -5.09 -6.44
CA LEU A 78 2.81 -5.07 -6.17
C LEU A 78 3.47 -6.38 -6.58
N HIS A 79 2.89 -7.52 -6.19
CA HIS A 79 3.40 -8.84 -6.56
C HIS A 79 3.46 -8.99 -8.09
N SER A 80 2.38 -8.60 -8.77
CA SER A 80 2.32 -8.66 -10.24
C SER A 80 3.36 -7.76 -10.90
N ALA A 81 3.58 -6.57 -10.34
CA ALA A 81 4.60 -5.65 -10.86
C ALA A 81 6.01 -6.18 -10.64
N MET A 82 6.29 -6.78 -9.48
CA MET A 82 7.59 -7.37 -9.17
C MET A 82 7.93 -8.52 -10.12
N ASN A 83 6.93 -9.25 -10.58
CA ASN A 83 7.10 -10.38 -11.48
C ASN A 83 6.82 -10.04 -12.95
N GLN A 84 6.54 -8.78 -13.24
CA GLN A 84 6.29 -8.28 -14.59
C GLN A 84 5.17 -9.05 -15.32
N VAL A 85 4.09 -9.31 -14.58
CA VAL A 85 2.97 -10.16 -15.04
C VAL A 85 1.95 -9.34 -15.82
N VAL A 86 1.36 -9.97 -16.82
CA VAL A 86 0.16 -9.50 -17.51
C VAL A 86 -1.00 -10.40 -17.06
N GLY A 87 -2.09 -9.79 -16.57
CA GLY A 87 -3.20 -10.56 -16.05
C GLY A 87 -4.23 -9.69 -15.34
N GLN A 88 -5.01 -10.33 -14.48
CA GLN A 88 -6.03 -9.65 -13.70
C GLN A 88 -6.11 -10.22 -12.28
N SER A 89 -6.70 -9.44 -11.38
CA SER A 89 -6.90 -9.87 -10.01
C SER A 89 -7.84 -11.08 -9.96
N GLN A 90 -7.59 -11.97 -8.99
CA GLN A 90 -8.42 -13.14 -8.77
C GLN A 90 -9.64 -12.76 -7.92
N ALA A 91 -10.76 -13.44 -8.15
CA ALA A 91 -12.01 -13.14 -7.45
C ALA A 91 -11.87 -13.27 -5.92
N GLU A 92 -11.05 -14.17 -5.46
CA GLU A 92 -10.79 -14.39 -4.03
C GLU A 92 -9.98 -13.28 -3.37
N ASP A 93 -9.33 -12.44 -4.16
CA ASP A 93 -8.50 -11.34 -3.69
C ASP A 93 -9.24 -10.01 -3.76
N THR A 94 -10.49 -10.03 -4.19
CA THR A 94 -11.34 -8.86 -4.28
C THR A 94 -12.60 -9.09 -3.45
N ASP A 95 -13.17 -7.98 -2.99
CA ASP A 95 -14.51 -7.95 -2.42
C ASP A 95 -15.51 -8.35 -3.52
N ASP A 96 -16.62 -9.01 -3.15
CA ASP A 96 -17.66 -9.43 -4.10
C ASP A 96 -18.22 -8.28 -4.95
N GLN A 97 -18.08 -7.05 -4.47
CA GLN A 97 -18.57 -5.85 -5.16
C GLN A 97 -17.46 -5.07 -5.85
N ALA A 98 -16.22 -5.50 -5.73
CA ALA A 98 -15.09 -4.78 -6.30
C ALA A 98 -14.92 -5.10 -7.78
N GLU A 99 -14.48 -4.12 -8.54
CA GLU A 99 -14.10 -4.32 -9.94
C GLU A 99 -12.85 -5.17 -10.01
N ILE A 100 -12.75 -6.00 -11.06
CA ILE A 100 -11.55 -6.77 -11.36
C ILE A 100 -10.50 -5.81 -11.90
N GLU A 101 -9.34 -5.77 -11.25
CA GLU A 101 -8.22 -4.96 -11.70
C GLU A 101 -7.39 -5.75 -12.72
N THR A 102 -7.05 -5.11 -13.84
CA THR A 102 -6.20 -5.71 -14.86
C THR A 102 -4.79 -5.14 -14.75
N PHE A 103 -3.79 -5.98 -14.98
CA PHE A 103 -2.39 -5.62 -14.88
C PHE A 103 -1.67 -5.86 -16.21
N ASP A 104 -0.84 -4.90 -16.60
CA ASP A 104 0.14 -5.09 -17.66
C ASP A 104 1.46 -4.49 -17.20
N PHE A 105 2.27 -5.33 -16.56
CA PHE A 105 3.58 -4.95 -16.05
C PHE A 105 4.73 -5.51 -16.89
N LYS A 106 4.45 -5.90 -18.14
CA LYS A 106 5.48 -6.42 -19.03
C LYS A 106 6.58 -5.37 -19.22
N GLY A 107 7.81 -5.76 -18.92
CA GLY A 107 8.96 -4.86 -19.06
C GLY A 107 9.04 -3.73 -18.06
N PHE A 108 8.17 -3.69 -17.07
CA PHE A 108 8.14 -2.63 -16.07
C PHE A 108 9.17 -2.89 -14.95
N ASP A 109 10.04 -1.91 -14.71
CA ASP A 109 10.99 -1.96 -13.60
C ASP A 109 10.50 -1.09 -12.45
N ILE A 110 9.88 -1.74 -11.46
CA ILE A 110 9.31 -1.03 -10.30
C ILE A 110 10.40 -0.35 -9.46
N PHE A 111 11.58 -0.94 -9.36
CA PHE A 111 12.66 -0.37 -8.55
C PHE A 111 13.15 0.95 -9.12
N THR A 112 13.43 0.98 -10.42
CA THR A 112 13.85 2.22 -11.10
C THR A 112 12.78 3.30 -10.96
N THR A 113 11.52 2.93 -11.14
CA THR A 113 10.39 3.85 -11.07
C THR A 113 10.27 4.50 -9.69
N PHE A 114 10.33 3.70 -8.62
CA PHE A 114 10.16 4.22 -7.27
C PHE A 114 11.44 4.88 -6.71
N LYS A 115 12.61 4.50 -7.21
CA LYS A 115 13.83 5.23 -6.89
C LYS A 115 13.84 6.62 -7.53
N ALA A 116 13.29 6.74 -8.73
CA ALA A 116 13.23 8.03 -9.43
C ALA A 116 12.40 9.08 -8.67
N ILE A 117 11.38 8.67 -7.93
CA ILE A 117 10.58 9.58 -7.11
C ILE A 117 11.08 9.70 -5.68
N SER A 118 12.18 9.04 -5.35
CA SER A 118 12.74 9.03 -3.97
C SER A 118 11.73 8.53 -2.94
N LEU A 119 11.16 7.35 -3.19
CA LEU A 119 10.19 6.75 -2.25
C LEU A 119 10.78 6.71 -0.85
N GLY A 120 10.08 7.29 0.12
CA GLY A 120 10.55 7.42 1.49
C GLY A 120 9.71 6.71 2.54
N THR A 121 8.44 6.42 2.24
CA THR A 121 7.52 5.82 3.21
C THR A 121 6.71 4.70 2.55
N LEU A 122 6.59 3.60 3.28
CA LEU A 122 5.74 2.47 2.89
C LEU A 122 4.72 2.22 3.98
N CYS A 123 3.44 2.30 3.63
CA CYS A 123 2.34 2.08 4.57
C CYS A 123 1.65 0.76 4.23
N LEU A 124 1.59 -0.16 5.19
CA LEU A 124 1.04 -1.50 5.01
C LEU A 124 -0.27 -1.62 5.77
N ASP A 125 -1.37 -1.81 5.04
CA ASP A 125 -2.68 -2.00 5.64
C ASP A 125 -2.98 -3.49 5.76
N GLU A 126 -3.22 -3.96 6.99
CA GLU A 126 -3.59 -5.35 7.30
C GLU A 126 -2.63 -6.39 6.69
N CYS A 127 -1.31 -6.14 6.78
CA CYS A 127 -0.31 -6.98 6.13
C CYS A 127 -0.18 -8.39 6.73
N HIS A 128 -0.75 -8.63 7.91
CA HIS A 128 -0.69 -9.95 8.55
C HIS A 128 -1.57 -11.01 7.88
N HIS A 129 -2.43 -10.61 6.94
CA HIS A 129 -3.28 -11.53 6.18
C HIS A 129 -2.71 -11.88 4.80
N LEU A 130 -1.48 -11.51 4.52
CA LEU A 130 -0.89 -11.70 3.21
C LEU A 130 -0.58 -13.16 2.90
N ARG A 131 -0.79 -13.54 1.64
CA ARG A 131 -0.29 -14.78 1.10
C ARG A 131 1.23 -14.80 1.12
N ASN A 132 1.82 -15.98 1.21
CA ASN A 132 3.27 -16.15 1.28
C ASN A 132 4.00 -15.52 0.10
N GLU A 133 3.52 -15.74 -1.13
CA GLU A 133 4.16 -15.20 -2.33
C GLU A 133 4.11 -13.68 -2.37
N TRP A 134 3.02 -13.08 -1.88
CA TRP A 134 2.91 -11.62 -1.80
C TRP A 134 3.81 -11.05 -0.73
N TRP A 135 3.94 -11.77 0.39
CA TRP A 135 4.85 -11.38 1.46
C TRP A 135 6.31 -11.38 0.96
N LYS A 136 6.69 -12.40 0.19
CA LYS A 136 8.05 -12.47 -0.39
C LYS A 136 8.31 -11.31 -1.34
N SER A 137 7.34 -10.95 -2.17
CA SER A 137 7.47 -9.80 -3.07
C SER A 137 7.61 -8.50 -2.30
N LEU A 138 6.81 -8.31 -1.25
CA LEU A 138 6.87 -7.14 -0.38
C LEU A 138 8.25 -7.02 0.26
N GLU A 139 8.79 -8.11 0.79
CA GLU A 139 10.11 -8.12 1.43
C GLU A 139 11.22 -7.79 0.42
N ALA A 140 11.16 -8.37 -0.78
CA ALA A 140 12.13 -8.08 -1.83
C ALA A 140 12.07 -6.59 -2.23
N PHE A 141 10.87 -6.03 -2.34
CA PHE A 141 10.69 -4.61 -2.62
C PHE A 141 11.30 -3.75 -1.51
N ARG A 142 10.96 -4.05 -0.27
CA ARG A 142 11.44 -3.28 0.88
C ARG A 142 12.96 -3.28 0.99
N GLN A 143 13.60 -4.41 0.72
CA GLN A 143 15.06 -4.54 0.81
C GLN A 143 15.79 -3.65 -0.19
N ALA A 144 15.15 -3.28 -1.29
CA ALA A 144 15.74 -2.38 -2.27
C ALA A 144 15.76 -0.91 -1.80
N PHE A 145 15.08 -0.59 -0.69
CA PHE A 145 14.96 0.77 -0.15
C PHE A 145 15.33 0.77 1.34
N PRO A 146 16.63 0.72 1.67
CA PRO A 146 17.07 0.52 3.06
C PRO A 146 16.68 1.64 4.02
N ASP A 147 16.48 2.86 3.52
CA ASP A 147 16.11 4.02 4.34
C ASP A 147 14.60 4.24 4.43
N LEU A 148 13.82 3.31 3.91
CA LEU A 148 12.37 3.41 3.86
C LEU A 148 11.77 3.41 5.26
N LYS A 149 10.89 4.38 5.53
CA LYS A 149 10.09 4.39 6.75
C LYS A 149 8.90 3.46 6.56
N MET A 150 8.61 2.64 7.57
CA MET A 150 7.54 1.65 7.49
C MET A 150 6.45 1.97 8.49
N ILE A 151 5.21 1.99 8.02
CA ILE A 151 4.03 2.11 8.87
C ILE A 151 3.18 0.87 8.65
N SER A 152 2.92 0.11 9.70
CA SER A 152 2.03 -1.05 9.64
C SER A 152 0.76 -0.75 10.41
N LEU A 153 -0.38 -0.90 9.76
CA LEU A 153 -1.69 -0.62 10.34
C LEU A 153 -2.49 -1.91 10.43
N THR A 154 -3.08 -2.16 11.60
CA THR A 154 -3.96 -3.31 11.77
C THR A 154 -5.08 -2.97 12.76
N ALA A 155 -6.28 -3.46 12.46
CA ALA A 155 -7.40 -3.42 13.40
C ALA A 155 -7.35 -4.57 14.40
N THR A 156 -6.60 -5.65 14.07
CA THR A 156 -6.43 -6.82 14.94
C THR A 156 -5.00 -6.84 15.45
N PRO A 157 -4.77 -6.71 16.77
CA PRO A 157 -3.42 -6.72 17.31
C PRO A 157 -2.68 -8.02 16.97
N PRO A 158 -1.42 -7.95 16.48
CA PRO A 158 -0.67 -9.15 16.12
C PRO A 158 -0.41 -10.12 17.30
N TYR A 159 -0.40 -9.62 18.54
CA TYR A 159 -0.17 -10.50 19.71
C TYR A 159 -1.31 -11.49 19.96
N GLU A 160 -2.44 -11.36 19.27
CA GLU A 160 -3.53 -12.34 19.33
C GLU A 160 -3.27 -13.51 18.39
N GLY A 161 -2.24 -13.43 17.55
CA GLY A 161 -1.86 -14.46 16.61
C GLY A 161 -0.52 -15.09 16.95
N ASP A 162 0.14 -15.67 15.94
CA ASP A 162 1.45 -16.29 16.09
C ASP A 162 2.52 -15.22 16.43
N PRO A 163 3.25 -15.35 17.56
CA PRO A 163 4.30 -14.39 17.90
C PRO A 163 5.39 -14.24 16.83
N ALA A 164 5.62 -15.24 16.00
CA ALA A 164 6.59 -15.17 14.91
C ALA A 164 6.20 -14.11 13.86
N LEU A 165 4.93 -13.74 13.78
CA LEU A 165 4.48 -12.70 12.86
C LEU A 165 5.01 -11.32 13.23
N TRP A 166 5.34 -11.10 14.50
CA TRP A 166 5.87 -9.81 14.96
C TRP A 166 7.20 -9.45 14.30
N ASP A 167 8.02 -10.44 14.00
CA ASP A 167 9.32 -10.23 13.37
C ASP A 167 9.19 -9.82 11.89
N ARG A 168 8.03 -9.99 11.30
CA ARG A 168 7.76 -9.66 9.89
C ARG A 168 7.40 -8.20 9.67
N TYR A 169 6.89 -7.52 10.67
CA TYR A 169 6.38 -6.15 10.51
C TYR A 169 7.40 -5.05 10.67
#